data_5e81e7e280ec32ee6a63982b2f9b5020
#
_entry.id   5e81e7e280ec32ee6a63982b2f9b5020
#
_cell.length_a   1.000
_cell.length_b   1.000
_cell.length_c   1.000
_cell.angle_alpha   90.00
_cell.angle_beta   90.00
_cell.angle_gamma   90.00
#
_symmetry.space_group_name_H-M   'P 1'
#
loop_
_entity.id
_entity.type
_entity.pdbx_description
1 polymer ?
#
loop_
_entity_poly.entity_id
_entity_poly.type
_entity_poly.pdbx_seq_one_letter_code
_entity_poly.pdbx_strand_id
1 'polypeptide(L)'
;MSEQGGLEARLRSMKEALEQIGTSPDERQTCRELAGFLFRTLSDAAAVDLIRQGARAERVAVAGATALLDGSAVESAPLVRALDRDHPLETWTAGAGAARTYLASVPLTGRGELYGRLITARTRGDYGDHELATLHFAARLAALHLGHARRLAATEKTALDLQRALVAEPGRPHPNLEIASRYLPVGARALVGGDWFETIRLHFGRTLLAVGDVMGHGLEAAVDMNAYRSVLREVASTDLAPHRVLRQLDSLSASDDTRRPATCLLVRIDPARGMALYASAGHLPPALFTRDGTGELLDVPVGPPLGTGAGGYEALARPITADQTLLLYTDGLVERRSEDIDTSLARLAALRLGSRTSLSEVVDAVCAGLDAQHAEDDVAVLAARLRHRPSHPAEGADRTVTAPHGSRPRP
;
A
#
# COMPACT_ATOMS: atom_id res chain seq x y z
N MET A 1 52.21 29.68 -5.12
CA MET A 1 51.90 28.34 -4.54
C MET A 1 52.40 27.31 -5.54
N SER A 2 53.21 26.35 -5.09
CA SER A 2 53.75 25.28 -5.96
C SER A 2 52.59 24.41 -6.51
N GLU A 3 52.73 23.91 -7.74
CA GLU A 3 51.75 23.01 -8.37
C GLU A 3 51.38 21.79 -7.47
N GLN A 4 52.34 21.29 -6.72
CA GLN A 4 52.12 20.19 -5.73
C GLN A 4 51.15 20.58 -4.61
N GLY A 5 51.25 21.80 -4.05
CA GLY A 5 50.35 22.26 -2.98
C GLY A 5 48.91 22.44 -3.47
N GLY A 6 48.72 22.80 -4.77
CA GLY A 6 47.41 22.89 -5.39
C GLY A 6 46.74 21.52 -5.62
N LEU A 7 47.54 20.50 -5.99
CA LEU A 7 47.05 19.13 -6.19
C LEU A 7 46.60 18.47 -4.88
N GLU A 8 47.40 18.64 -3.81
CA GLU A 8 47.07 18.09 -2.47
C GLU A 8 45.78 18.74 -1.92
N ALA A 9 45.61 20.06 -2.06
CA ALA A 9 44.41 20.75 -1.62
C ALA A 9 43.15 20.22 -2.39
N ARG A 10 43.29 20.03 -3.70
CA ARG A 10 42.21 19.47 -4.54
C ARG A 10 41.83 18.05 -4.13
N LEU A 11 42.79 17.16 -3.92
CA LEU A 11 42.54 15.79 -3.48
C LEU A 11 41.86 15.75 -2.10
N ARG A 12 42.23 16.64 -1.18
CA ARG A 12 41.59 16.77 0.11
C ARG A 12 40.13 17.17 -0.01
N SER A 13 39.83 18.23 -0.77
CA SER A 13 38.45 18.69 -1.00
C SER A 13 37.58 17.63 -1.70
N MET A 14 38.15 16.87 -2.64
CA MET A 14 37.45 15.76 -3.27
C MET A 14 37.16 14.62 -2.30
N LYS A 15 38.09 14.26 -1.42
CA LYS A 15 37.89 13.26 -0.37
C LYS A 15 36.79 13.71 0.59
N GLU A 16 36.84 14.96 1.06
CA GLU A 16 35.81 15.51 1.93
C GLU A 16 34.42 15.51 1.27
N ALA A 17 34.34 15.83 -0.03
CA ALA A 17 33.09 15.75 -0.78
C ALA A 17 32.53 14.32 -0.81
N LEU A 18 33.36 13.29 -1.07
CA LEU A 18 32.96 11.88 -1.07
C LEU A 18 32.42 11.41 0.30
N GLU A 19 32.94 11.96 1.39
CA GLU A 19 32.52 11.59 2.74
C GLU A 19 31.24 12.33 3.18
N GLN A 20 30.94 13.50 2.60
CA GLN A 20 29.86 14.37 3.06
C GLN A 20 28.66 14.47 2.14
N ILE A 21 28.76 14.05 0.85
CA ILE A 21 27.70 14.17 -0.13
C ILE A 21 27.18 12.79 -0.51
N GLY A 22 25.87 12.59 -0.40
CA GLY A 22 25.21 11.33 -0.74
C GLY A 22 25.28 10.28 0.37
N THR A 23 25.27 10.71 1.62
CA THR A 23 25.28 9.82 2.80
C THR A 23 24.00 9.04 2.98
N SER A 24 22.91 9.43 2.28
CA SER A 24 21.59 8.84 2.34
C SER A 24 21.00 8.75 0.92
N PRO A 25 20.12 7.78 0.61
CA PRO A 25 19.39 7.71 -0.65
C PRO A 25 18.24 8.75 -0.75
N ASP A 26 18.23 9.78 0.10
CA ASP A 26 17.25 10.86 0.08
C ASP A 26 17.71 12.03 -0.79
N GLU A 27 16.86 12.41 -1.76
CA GLU A 27 17.14 13.51 -2.70
C GLU A 27 17.35 14.86 -2.00
N ARG A 28 16.51 15.18 -1.00
CA ARG A 28 16.58 16.44 -0.26
C ARG A 28 17.81 16.49 0.66
N GLN A 29 18.17 15.34 1.23
CA GLN A 29 19.37 15.23 2.06
C GLN A 29 20.62 15.45 1.23
N THR A 30 20.76 14.79 0.08
CA THR A 30 21.87 15.00 -0.87
C THR A 30 22.02 16.47 -1.27
N CYS A 31 20.91 17.17 -1.54
CA CYS A 31 20.93 18.59 -1.87
C CYS A 31 21.43 19.46 -0.70
N ARG A 32 21.01 19.17 0.53
CA ARG A 32 21.46 19.88 1.75
C ARG A 32 22.94 19.65 2.02
N GLU A 33 23.40 18.42 1.85
CA GLU A 33 24.80 18.04 1.99
C GLU A 33 25.68 18.77 0.98
N LEU A 34 25.28 18.81 -0.30
CA LEU A 34 25.97 19.54 -1.33
C LEU A 34 26.07 21.04 -1.03
N ALA A 35 24.93 21.69 -0.73
CA ALA A 35 24.94 23.13 -0.40
C ALA A 35 25.77 23.41 0.86
N GLY A 36 25.65 22.61 1.90
CA GLY A 36 26.40 22.74 3.15
C GLY A 36 27.91 22.52 2.96
N PHE A 37 28.33 21.54 2.17
CA PHE A 37 29.73 21.29 1.85
C PHE A 37 30.35 22.52 1.16
N LEU A 38 29.71 23.06 0.12
CA LEU A 38 30.25 24.17 -0.64
C LEU A 38 30.24 25.50 0.12
N PHE A 39 29.25 25.72 0.97
CA PHE A 39 29.25 26.86 1.89
C PHE A 39 30.45 26.84 2.83
N ARG A 40 30.81 25.68 3.36
CA ARG A 40 31.94 25.55 4.29
C ARG A 40 33.30 25.64 3.61
N THR A 41 33.39 25.28 2.33
CA THR A 41 34.68 25.08 1.67
C THR A 41 35.03 26.19 0.66
N LEU A 42 34.07 26.68 -0.14
CA LEU A 42 34.35 27.46 -1.32
C LEU A 42 33.53 28.74 -1.48
N SER A 43 32.39 28.88 -0.85
CA SER A 43 31.45 29.97 -1.13
C SER A 43 30.89 30.60 0.13
N ASP A 44 30.40 31.85 0.02
CA ASP A 44 29.68 32.53 1.11
C ASP A 44 28.18 32.14 1.13
N ALA A 45 27.67 31.62 -0.01
CA ALA A 45 26.35 31.03 -0.13
C ALA A 45 26.31 29.95 -1.22
N ALA A 46 25.45 28.92 -1.03
CA ALA A 46 25.20 27.89 -2.02
C ALA A 46 23.72 27.51 -2.03
N ALA A 47 23.16 27.25 -3.22
CA ALA A 47 21.80 26.77 -3.39
C ALA A 47 21.72 25.64 -4.42
N VAL A 48 20.76 24.74 -4.23
CA VAL A 48 20.45 23.66 -5.16
C VAL A 48 19.01 23.81 -5.61
N ASP A 49 18.83 24.02 -6.91
CA ASP A 49 17.54 24.04 -7.57
C ASP A 49 17.35 22.73 -8.34
N LEU A 50 16.28 21.98 -8.07
CA LEU A 50 15.95 20.73 -8.77
C LEU A 50 14.82 20.96 -9.78
N ILE A 51 14.90 20.25 -10.91
CA ILE A 51 13.83 20.22 -11.90
C ILE A 51 12.76 19.23 -11.44
N ARG A 52 11.51 19.73 -11.34
CA ARG A 52 10.32 18.94 -11.07
C ARG A 52 9.54 18.67 -12.36
N GLN A 53 8.57 17.76 -12.29
CA GLN A 53 7.67 17.49 -13.41
C GLN A 53 7.03 18.80 -13.91
N GLY A 54 7.15 19.11 -15.22
CA GLY A 54 6.68 20.36 -15.84
C GLY A 54 7.79 21.39 -16.06
N ALA A 55 9.08 21.01 -15.99
CA ALA A 55 10.27 21.85 -16.27
C ALA A 55 10.44 23.08 -15.34
N ARG A 56 9.75 23.14 -14.20
CA ARG A 56 9.90 24.21 -13.22
C ARG A 56 11.02 23.86 -12.23
N ALA A 57 11.95 24.80 -12.00
CA ALA A 57 12.99 24.65 -11.00
C ALA A 57 12.43 24.99 -9.61
N GLU A 58 12.66 24.10 -8.64
CA GLU A 58 12.33 24.28 -7.22
C GLU A 58 13.63 24.39 -6.42
N ARG A 59 13.77 25.43 -5.61
CA ARG A 59 14.89 25.54 -4.66
C ARG A 59 14.70 24.58 -3.50
N VAL A 60 15.55 23.55 -3.43
CA VAL A 60 15.42 22.44 -2.48
C VAL A 60 16.35 22.59 -1.28
N ALA A 61 17.51 23.21 -1.47
CA ALA A 61 18.49 23.43 -0.42
C ALA A 61 19.19 24.76 -0.57
N VAL A 62 19.51 25.39 0.56
CA VAL A 62 20.28 26.63 0.64
C VAL A 62 21.18 26.56 1.86
N ALA A 63 22.40 27.12 1.74
CA ALA A 63 23.34 27.28 2.85
C ALA A 63 24.05 28.63 2.73
N GLY A 64 24.35 29.26 3.87
CA GLY A 64 25.11 30.52 3.96
C GLY A 64 24.25 31.79 3.78
N ALA A 65 24.84 32.85 3.26
CA ALA A 65 24.25 34.18 3.11
C ALA A 65 23.25 34.21 1.94
N THR A 66 22.00 33.84 2.17
CA THR A 66 20.95 33.71 1.16
C THR A 66 20.71 34.97 0.33
N ALA A 67 20.92 36.16 0.93
CA ALA A 67 20.77 37.41 0.24
C ALA A 67 21.70 37.57 -1.01
N LEU A 68 22.81 36.82 -1.06
CA LEU A 68 23.69 36.77 -2.21
C LEU A 68 23.13 35.98 -3.40
N LEU A 69 22.11 35.15 -3.11
CA LEU A 69 21.43 34.29 -4.09
C LEU A 69 20.05 34.82 -4.50
N ASP A 70 19.65 35.99 -3.98
CA ASP A 70 18.39 36.64 -4.32
C ASP A 70 18.59 37.65 -5.44
N GLY A 71 17.63 37.76 -6.37
CA GLY A 71 17.56 38.78 -7.40
C GLY A 71 17.63 38.28 -8.85
N SER A 72 17.35 39.19 -9.79
CA SER A 72 17.20 38.90 -11.22
C SER A 72 18.43 38.28 -11.88
N ALA A 73 19.62 38.48 -11.32
CA ALA A 73 20.86 37.89 -11.83
C ALA A 73 20.93 36.37 -11.64
N VAL A 74 20.27 35.83 -10.59
CA VAL A 74 20.18 34.39 -10.30
C VAL A 74 18.97 33.75 -11.01
N GLU A 75 17.87 34.49 -11.09
CA GLU A 75 16.65 34.04 -11.79
C GLU A 75 16.87 34.00 -13.31
N SER A 76 17.72 34.91 -13.84
CA SER A 76 18.01 35.04 -15.29
C SER A 76 19.08 34.05 -15.77
N ALA A 77 19.77 33.31 -14.87
CA ALA A 77 20.70 32.26 -15.28
C ALA A 77 19.91 31.14 -15.96
N PRO A 78 19.99 30.98 -17.29
CA PRO A 78 19.06 30.12 -18.00
C PRO A 78 19.34 28.65 -17.64
N LEU A 79 18.33 27.97 -17.10
CA LEU A 79 18.29 26.49 -17.01
C LEU A 79 18.57 25.85 -18.39
N VAL A 80 18.22 26.57 -19.47
CA VAL A 80 18.31 26.11 -20.86
C VAL A 80 19.75 26.07 -21.38
N ARG A 81 20.66 26.95 -20.93
CA ARG A 81 22.08 26.86 -21.29
C ARG A 81 22.85 25.76 -20.60
N ALA A 82 22.38 25.33 -19.41
CA ALA A 82 22.93 24.17 -18.73
C ALA A 82 22.71 22.82 -19.48
N LEU A 83 21.87 22.82 -20.52
CA LEU A 83 21.67 21.68 -21.42
C LEU A 83 22.73 21.63 -22.54
N ASP A 84 23.49 22.69 -22.73
CA ASP A 84 24.61 22.69 -23.70
C ASP A 84 25.75 21.86 -23.12
N ARG A 85 25.99 20.69 -23.73
CA ARG A 85 26.97 19.68 -23.26
C ARG A 85 28.41 20.18 -23.27
N ASP A 86 28.66 21.25 -23.99
CA ASP A 86 30.01 21.81 -24.19
C ASP A 86 30.41 22.91 -23.20
N HIS A 87 29.45 23.44 -22.39
CA HIS A 87 29.72 24.45 -21.35
C HIS A 87 29.10 24.06 -20.00
N PRO A 88 29.73 23.16 -19.25
CA PRO A 88 29.15 22.58 -18.04
C PRO A 88 29.18 23.49 -16.81
N LEU A 89 29.76 24.69 -16.89
CA LEU A 89 29.89 25.60 -15.76
C LEU A 89 29.91 27.07 -16.27
N GLU A 90 29.06 27.90 -15.68
CA GLU A 90 29.00 29.34 -15.97
C GLU A 90 29.39 30.15 -14.75
N THR A 91 30.21 31.19 -14.94
CA THR A 91 30.55 32.20 -13.93
C THR A 91 30.14 33.57 -14.39
N TRP A 92 29.67 34.40 -13.47
CA TRP A 92 29.33 35.80 -13.75
C TRP A 92 29.48 36.67 -12.50
N THR A 93 29.44 37.96 -12.66
CA THR A 93 29.49 38.90 -11.55
C THR A 93 28.24 39.77 -11.51
N ALA A 94 27.73 40.03 -10.30
CA ALA A 94 26.63 40.92 -10.03
C ALA A 94 27.09 42.06 -9.11
N GLY A 95 26.45 43.24 -9.26
CA GLY A 95 26.84 44.43 -8.49
C GLY A 95 28.05 45.18 -9.06
N ALA A 96 28.44 46.31 -8.42
CA ALA A 96 29.55 47.14 -8.81
C ALA A 96 30.42 47.59 -7.60
N GLY A 97 31.71 47.84 -7.84
CA GLY A 97 32.62 48.30 -6.80
C GLY A 97 32.84 47.30 -5.67
N ALA A 98 32.80 47.76 -4.43
CA ALA A 98 33.00 46.93 -3.23
C ALA A 98 31.85 45.95 -2.95
N ALA A 99 30.69 46.10 -3.57
CA ALA A 99 29.52 45.22 -3.44
C ALA A 99 29.46 44.16 -4.56
N ARG A 100 30.58 43.83 -5.21
CA ARG A 100 30.63 42.84 -6.29
C ARG A 100 30.49 41.42 -5.72
N THR A 101 29.55 40.68 -6.26
CA THR A 101 29.34 39.24 -5.94
C THR A 101 29.77 38.42 -7.14
N TYR A 102 30.53 37.36 -6.90
CA TYR A 102 30.97 36.40 -7.91
C TYR A 102 30.10 35.14 -7.77
N LEU A 103 29.49 34.76 -8.88
CA LEU A 103 28.56 33.65 -8.92
C LEU A 103 29.08 32.53 -9.84
N ALA A 104 28.74 31.28 -9.51
CA ALA A 104 28.96 30.14 -10.38
C ALA A 104 27.70 29.26 -10.41
N SER A 105 27.34 28.78 -11.60
CA SER A 105 26.27 27.81 -11.79
C SER A 105 26.81 26.55 -12.43
N VAL A 106 26.49 25.40 -11.85
CA VAL A 106 26.93 24.09 -12.32
C VAL A 106 25.68 23.19 -12.49
N PRO A 107 25.46 22.61 -13.68
CA PRO A 107 24.37 21.71 -13.91
C PRO A 107 24.60 20.40 -13.14
N LEU A 108 23.54 19.90 -12.51
CA LEU A 108 23.51 18.60 -11.86
C LEU A 108 23.11 17.53 -12.90
N THR A 109 24.12 17.07 -13.66
CA THR A 109 23.90 16.08 -14.75
C THR A 109 24.51 14.74 -14.41
N GLY A 110 23.76 13.68 -14.63
CA GLY A 110 24.24 12.30 -14.45
C GLY A 110 23.57 11.34 -15.44
N ARG A 111 24.36 10.47 -16.09
CA ARG A 111 23.90 9.49 -17.09
C ARG A 111 23.05 10.08 -18.22
N GLY A 112 23.34 11.33 -18.61
CA GLY A 112 22.62 12.02 -19.70
C GLY A 112 21.32 12.73 -19.26
N GLU A 113 20.96 12.69 -17.99
CA GLU A 113 19.83 13.42 -17.42
C GLU A 113 20.27 14.66 -16.67
N LEU A 114 19.48 15.72 -16.78
CA LEU A 114 19.63 16.95 -16.00
C LEU A 114 18.66 16.92 -14.82
N TYR A 115 19.18 16.86 -13.61
CA TYR A 115 18.40 16.84 -12.37
C TYR A 115 18.08 18.23 -11.84
N GLY A 116 18.94 19.21 -12.14
CA GLY A 116 18.83 20.57 -11.65
C GLY A 116 20.12 21.34 -11.81
N ARG A 117 20.33 22.34 -10.96
CA ARG A 117 21.56 23.14 -10.93
C ARG A 117 22.01 23.41 -9.49
N LEU A 118 23.29 23.52 -9.34
CA LEU A 118 23.95 24.11 -8.19
C LEU A 118 24.27 25.58 -8.51
N ILE A 119 24.02 26.49 -7.56
CA ILE A 119 24.41 27.90 -7.67
C ILE A 119 25.24 28.22 -6.41
N THR A 120 26.37 28.87 -6.61
CA THR A 120 27.20 29.37 -5.50
C THR A 120 27.47 30.84 -5.68
N ALA A 121 27.64 31.58 -4.58
CA ALA A 121 27.94 32.99 -4.54
C ALA A 121 29.02 33.32 -3.50
N ARG A 122 29.92 34.26 -3.81
CA ARG A 122 30.90 34.75 -2.86
C ARG A 122 31.31 36.18 -3.15
N THR A 123 31.91 36.85 -2.15
CA THR A 123 32.35 38.25 -2.23
C THR A 123 33.87 38.39 -2.33
N ARG A 124 34.62 37.30 -2.08
CA ARG A 124 36.09 37.33 -1.92
C ARG A 124 36.90 37.24 -3.24
N GLY A 125 36.33 37.53 -4.39
CA GLY A 125 37.00 37.44 -5.67
C GLY A 125 36.51 36.30 -6.55
N ASP A 126 37.01 36.19 -7.77
CA ASP A 126 36.55 35.18 -8.74
C ASP A 126 37.03 33.78 -8.39
N TYR A 127 36.32 32.76 -8.86
CA TYR A 127 36.67 31.35 -8.67
C TYR A 127 37.91 31.00 -9.51
N GLY A 128 38.90 30.40 -8.85
CA GLY A 128 40.06 29.86 -9.55
C GLY A 128 39.80 28.46 -10.11
N ASP A 129 40.68 28.02 -11.04
CA ASP A 129 40.53 26.72 -11.75
C ASP A 129 40.35 25.52 -10.83
N HIS A 130 41.08 25.49 -9.68
CA HIS A 130 40.97 24.42 -8.71
C HIS A 130 39.61 24.41 -7.99
N GLU A 131 39.06 25.58 -7.72
CA GLU A 131 37.76 25.72 -7.05
C GLU A 131 36.64 25.38 -8.03
N LEU A 132 36.74 25.81 -9.30
CA LEU A 132 35.79 25.39 -10.35
C LEU A 132 35.78 23.86 -10.55
N ALA A 133 36.99 23.26 -10.54
CA ALA A 133 37.07 21.78 -10.62
C ALA A 133 36.43 21.10 -9.42
N THR A 134 36.53 21.66 -8.20
CA THR A 134 35.88 21.13 -7.00
C THR A 134 34.35 21.29 -7.07
N LEU A 135 33.86 22.45 -7.52
CA LEU A 135 32.44 22.68 -7.77
C LEU A 135 31.86 21.66 -8.76
N HIS A 136 32.58 21.45 -9.87
CA HIS A 136 32.16 20.49 -10.89
C HIS A 136 32.14 19.06 -10.35
N PHE A 137 33.18 18.65 -9.59
CA PHE A 137 33.24 17.32 -8.98
C PHE A 137 32.09 17.10 -7.99
N ALA A 138 31.88 18.06 -7.07
CA ALA A 138 30.80 17.97 -6.08
C ALA A 138 29.41 17.90 -6.74
N ALA A 139 29.18 18.70 -7.80
CA ALA A 139 27.96 18.68 -8.58
C ALA A 139 27.73 17.32 -9.28
N ARG A 140 28.80 16.75 -9.88
CA ARG A 140 28.74 15.42 -10.51
C ARG A 140 28.47 14.31 -9.51
N LEU A 141 29.11 14.36 -8.34
CA LEU A 141 28.88 13.42 -7.25
C LEU A 141 27.43 13.48 -6.76
N ALA A 142 26.94 14.67 -6.46
CA ALA A 142 25.55 14.87 -6.06
C ALA A 142 24.56 14.39 -7.13
N ALA A 143 24.82 14.71 -8.42
CA ALA A 143 23.98 14.23 -9.51
C ALA A 143 23.92 12.70 -9.62
N LEU A 144 25.02 12.01 -9.33
CA LEU A 144 25.04 10.55 -9.27
C LEU A 144 24.12 10.02 -8.19
N HIS A 145 24.19 10.59 -6.97
CA HIS A 145 23.34 10.22 -5.85
C HIS A 145 21.87 10.59 -6.08
N LEU A 146 21.57 11.75 -6.66
CA LEU A 146 20.21 12.13 -7.07
C LEU A 146 19.61 11.14 -8.05
N GLY A 147 20.39 10.70 -9.05
CA GLY A 147 19.96 9.68 -10.00
C GLY A 147 19.68 8.32 -9.32
N HIS A 148 20.48 7.94 -8.33
CA HIS A 148 20.22 6.73 -7.54
C HIS A 148 18.94 6.86 -6.70
N ALA A 149 18.77 7.98 -5.98
CA ALA A 149 17.60 8.24 -5.15
C ALA A 149 16.30 8.21 -5.98
N ARG A 150 16.29 8.87 -7.17
CA ARG A 150 15.12 8.86 -8.07
C ARG A 150 14.79 7.48 -8.60
N ARG A 151 15.80 6.70 -9.02
CA ARG A 151 15.55 5.32 -9.49
C ARG A 151 15.03 4.43 -8.39
N LEU A 152 15.60 4.51 -7.18
CA LEU A 152 15.12 3.76 -6.02
C LEU A 152 13.65 4.10 -5.74
N ALA A 153 13.31 5.39 -5.63
CA ALA A 153 11.95 5.86 -5.40
C ALA A 153 10.98 5.41 -6.52
N ALA A 154 11.42 5.44 -7.78
CA ALA A 154 10.61 4.96 -8.91
C ALA A 154 10.36 3.45 -8.84
N THR A 155 11.38 2.67 -8.50
CA THR A 155 11.26 1.21 -8.33
C THR A 155 10.34 0.86 -7.16
N GLU A 156 10.52 1.51 -6.02
CA GLU A 156 9.65 1.35 -4.85
C GLU A 156 8.20 1.72 -5.19
N LYS A 157 7.98 2.84 -5.88
CA LYS A 157 6.65 3.24 -6.32
C LYS A 157 6.02 2.21 -7.26
N THR A 158 6.78 1.70 -8.23
CA THR A 158 6.28 0.67 -9.15
C THR A 158 5.90 -0.61 -8.39
N ALA A 159 6.75 -1.04 -7.46
CA ALA A 159 6.45 -2.20 -6.60
C ALA A 159 5.17 -1.97 -5.78
N LEU A 160 5.01 -0.78 -5.18
CA LEU A 160 3.80 -0.42 -4.44
C LEU A 160 2.56 -0.35 -5.33
N ASP A 161 2.67 0.18 -6.55
CA ASP A 161 1.55 0.26 -7.49
C ASP A 161 1.14 -1.14 -8.00
N LEU A 162 2.10 -2.05 -8.22
CA LEU A 162 1.83 -3.47 -8.51
C LEU A 162 1.15 -4.16 -7.33
N GLN A 163 1.65 -3.97 -6.12
CA GLN A 163 1.03 -4.50 -4.91
C GLN A 163 -0.41 -4.00 -4.75
N ARG A 164 -0.67 -2.69 -4.93
CA ARG A 164 -2.05 -2.14 -4.89
C ARG A 164 -2.97 -2.77 -5.93
N ALA A 165 -2.46 -3.06 -7.12
CA ALA A 165 -3.24 -3.73 -8.16
C ALA A 165 -3.59 -5.19 -7.81
N LEU A 166 -2.81 -5.83 -6.94
CA LEU A 166 -3.08 -7.18 -6.41
C LEU A 166 -4.11 -7.17 -5.26
N VAL A 167 -4.28 -6.04 -4.53
CA VAL A 167 -5.36 -5.86 -3.55
C VAL A 167 -6.66 -5.72 -4.31
N ALA A 168 -7.40 -6.81 -4.46
CA ALA A 168 -8.74 -6.69 -5.03
C ALA A 168 -9.72 -6.17 -3.98
N GLU A 169 -10.53 -5.21 -4.39
CA GLU A 169 -11.72 -4.86 -3.63
C GLU A 169 -12.62 -6.09 -3.48
N PRO A 170 -13.27 -6.30 -2.32
CA PRO A 170 -14.24 -7.36 -2.16
C PRO A 170 -15.32 -7.20 -3.23
N GLY A 171 -15.70 -8.31 -3.87
CA GLY A 171 -16.77 -8.32 -4.84
C GLY A 171 -18.09 -7.81 -4.23
N ARG A 172 -19.04 -7.43 -5.06
CA ARG A 172 -20.35 -6.97 -4.56
C ARG A 172 -21.15 -8.17 -4.03
N PRO A 173 -21.57 -8.17 -2.76
CA PRO A 173 -22.36 -9.26 -2.20
C PRO A 173 -23.77 -9.28 -2.80
N HIS A 174 -24.53 -10.31 -2.46
CA HIS A 174 -25.96 -10.34 -2.69
C HIS A 174 -26.65 -9.17 -1.94
N PRO A 175 -27.70 -8.52 -2.49
CA PRO A 175 -28.38 -7.38 -1.84
C PRO A 175 -28.87 -7.63 -0.41
N ASN A 176 -29.15 -8.87 -0.03
CA ASN A 176 -29.60 -9.26 1.31
C ASN A 176 -28.43 -9.55 2.29
N LEU A 177 -27.18 -9.32 1.86
CA LEU A 177 -25.99 -9.48 2.68
C LEU A 177 -25.25 -8.15 2.77
N GLU A 178 -24.95 -7.73 3.99
CA GLU A 178 -24.07 -6.61 4.27
C GLU A 178 -22.66 -7.15 4.57
N ILE A 179 -21.64 -6.48 4.05
CA ILE A 179 -20.23 -6.85 4.24
C ILE A 179 -19.43 -5.62 4.62
N ALA A 180 -18.49 -5.78 5.53
CA ALA A 180 -17.41 -4.85 5.78
C ALA A 180 -16.10 -5.62 5.89
N SER A 181 -15.01 -5.02 5.43
CA SER A 181 -13.70 -5.66 5.48
C SER A 181 -12.61 -4.65 5.79
N ARG A 182 -11.51 -5.16 6.34
CA ARG A 182 -10.29 -4.40 6.56
C ARG A 182 -9.07 -5.26 6.21
N TYR A 183 -8.09 -4.65 5.57
CA TYR A 183 -6.79 -5.22 5.35
C TYR A 183 -5.73 -4.28 5.96
N LEU A 184 -4.85 -4.81 6.80
CA LEU A 184 -3.77 -4.09 7.46
C LEU A 184 -2.47 -4.82 7.13
N PRO A 185 -1.68 -4.31 6.18
CA PRO A 185 -0.40 -4.91 5.84
C PRO A 185 0.65 -4.59 6.91
N VAL A 186 1.54 -5.55 7.20
CA VAL A 186 2.66 -5.36 8.11
C VAL A 186 3.87 -4.82 7.37
N GLY A 187 4.48 -3.77 7.96
CA GLY A 187 5.69 -3.12 7.46
C GLY A 187 5.44 -1.84 6.66
N ALA A 188 6.32 -0.86 6.84
CA ALA A 188 6.20 0.48 6.26
C ALA A 188 6.28 0.51 4.71
N ARG A 189 6.62 -0.60 4.06
CA ARG A 189 6.85 -0.71 2.61
C ARG A 189 6.06 -1.83 1.93
N ALA A 190 5.36 -2.69 2.69
CA ALA A 190 4.50 -3.72 2.13
C ALA A 190 3.05 -3.22 2.08
N LEU A 191 2.39 -3.33 0.94
CA LEU A 191 0.96 -3.01 0.80
C LEU A 191 0.13 -4.29 0.63
N VAL A 192 0.77 -5.44 0.39
CA VAL A 192 0.13 -6.73 0.16
C VAL A 192 1.07 -7.84 0.63
N GLY A 193 0.51 -8.81 1.33
CA GLY A 193 1.18 -10.04 1.73
C GLY A 193 0.50 -11.29 1.22
N GLY A 194 0.58 -12.37 2.00
CA GLY A 194 -0.06 -13.66 1.74
C GLY A 194 -1.57 -13.67 2.01
N ASP A 195 -2.04 -12.77 2.84
CA ASP A 195 -3.42 -12.68 3.30
C ASP A 195 -4.38 -12.19 2.22
N TRP A 196 -5.57 -12.78 2.19
CA TRP A 196 -6.65 -12.29 1.31
C TRP A 196 -8.03 -12.55 1.90
N PHE A 197 -8.99 -11.78 1.41
CA PHE A 197 -10.41 -12.12 1.49
C PHE A 197 -11.06 -11.94 0.12
N GLU A 198 -12.16 -12.66 -0.09
CA GLU A 198 -12.90 -12.63 -1.35
C GLU A 198 -14.40 -12.73 -1.09
N THR A 199 -15.17 -12.05 -1.95
CA THR A 199 -16.62 -12.13 -1.98
C THR A 199 -17.07 -12.47 -3.38
N ILE A 200 -17.66 -13.64 -3.56
CA ILE A 200 -18.10 -14.12 -4.88
C ILE A 200 -19.60 -14.29 -4.88
N ARG A 201 -20.27 -13.59 -5.79
CA ARG A 201 -21.70 -13.72 -5.99
C ARG A 201 -22.00 -14.98 -6.77
N LEU A 202 -22.77 -15.88 -6.18
CA LEU A 202 -23.19 -17.13 -6.81
C LEU A 202 -24.61 -17.03 -7.37
N HIS A 203 -25.04 -18.06 -8.12
CA HIS A 203 -26.41 -18.17 -8.60
C HIS A 203 -27.40 -18.27 -7.43
N PHE A 204 -28.67 -18.04 -7.72
CA PHE A 204 -29.80 -18.16 -6.78
C PHE A 204 -29.68 -17.26 -5.54
N GLY A 205 -29.00 -16.12 -5.65
CA GLY A 205 -28.87 -15.14 -4.56
C GLY A 205 -27.90 -15.54 -3.45
N ARG A 206 -27.09 -16.56 -3.65
CA ARG A 206 -26.06 -17.01 -2.70
C ARG A 206 -24.78 -16.19 -2.87
N THR A 207 -24.01 -16.11 -1.79
CA THR A 207 -22.69 -15.46 -1.78
C THR A 207 -21.69 -16.42 -1.15
N LEU A 208 -20.53 -16.59 -1.77
CA LEU A 208 -19.38 -17.25 -1.18
C LEU A 208 -18.44 -16.18 -0.61
N LEU A 209 -18.14 -16.31 0.66
CA LEU A 209 -17.09 -15.56 1.35
C LEU A 209 -15.86 -16.45 1.47
N ALA A 210 -14.71 -15.91 1.29
CA ALA A 210 -13.44 -16.58 1.50
C ALA A 210 -12.49 -15.68 2.28
N VAL A 211 -11.70 -16.29 3.16
CA VAL A 211 -10.52 -15.71 3.78
C VAL A 211 -9.43 -16.76 3.70
N GLY A 212 -8.19 -16.33 3.53
CA GLY A 212 -7.07 -17.26 3.47
C GLY A 212 -5.74 -16.53 3.65
N ASP A 213 -4.70 -17.32 3.87
CA ASP A 213 -3.34 -16.88 4.05
C ASP A 213 -2.36 -17.84 3.39
N VAL A 214 -1.42 -17.30 2.61
CA VAL A 214 -0.33 -18.03 1.96
C VAL A 214 0.88 -18.01 2.88
N MET A 215 1.45 -19.17 3.14
CA MET A 215 2.62 -19.32 3.99
C MET A 215 3.78 -18.41 3.57
N GLY A 216 4.21 -17.53 4.49
CA GLY A 216 5.28 -16.55 4.29
C GLY A 216 4.77 -15.17 3.92
N HIS A 217 5.67 -14.21 3.75
CA HIS A 217 5.32 -12.81 3.55
C HIS A 217 6.00 -12.20 2.30
N GLY A 218 5.56 -11.02 1.91
CA GLY A 218 6.15 -10.22 0.85
C GLY A 218 5.64 -10.55 -0.55
N LEU A 219 6.37 -10.08 -1.56
CA LEU A 219 5.90 -10.09 -2.96
C LEU A 219 5.64 -11.50 -3.51
N GLU A 220 6.46 -12.47 -3.14
CA GLU A 220 6.27 -13.84 -3.62
C GLU A 220 5.02 -14.49 -3.04
N ALA A 221 4.72 -14.27 -1.74
CA ALA A 221 3.47 -14.71 -1.12
C ALA A 221 2.25 -14.02 -1.78
N ALA A 222 2.36 -12.74 -2.11
CA ALA A 222 1.31 -12.00 -2.83
C ALA A 222 1.06 -12.55 -4.26
N VAL A 223 2.07 -13.04 -4.95
CA VAL A 223 1.92 -13.68 -6.26
C VAL A 223 1.14 -15.00 -6.12
N ASP A 224 1.52 -15.84 -5.17
CA ASP A 224 0.82 -17.11 -4.88
C ASP A 224 -0.62 -16.85 -4.42
N MET A 225 -0.83 -15.87 -3.55
CA MET A 225 -2.16 -15.42 -3.10
C MET A 225 -3.05 -15.06 -4.28
N ASN A 226 -2.55 -14.26 -5.23
CA ASN A 226 -3.32 -13.88 -6.41
C ASN A 226 -3.66 -15.08 -7.31
N ALA A 227 -2.74 -16.07 -7.40
CA ALA A 227 -3.00 -17.32 -8.11
C ALA A 227 -4.12 -18.13 -7.42
N TYR A 228 -4.10 -18.30 -6.09
CA TYR A 228 -5.17 -18.95 -5.34
C TYR A 228 -6.52 -18.25 -5.54
N ARG A 229 -6.56 -16.93 -5.48
CA ARG A 229 -7.80 -16.15 -5.71
C ARG A 229 -8.34 -16.30 -7.11
N SER A 230 -7.48 -16.34 -8.12
CA SER A 230 -7.89 -16.52 -9.52
C SER A 230 -8.54 -17.88 -9.74
N VAL A 231 -7.90 -18.95 -9.25
CA VAL A 231 -8.44 -20.31 -9.33
C VAL A 231 -9.72 -20.44 -8.48
N LEU A 232 -9.77 -19.81 -7.28
CA LEU A 232 -10.98 -19.80 -6.44
C LEU A 232 -12.17 -19.20 -7.18
N ARG A 233 -12.01 -18.07 -7.86
CA ARG A 233 -13.09 -17.42 -8.64
C ARG A 233 -13.59 -18.32 -9.76
N GLU A 234 -12.68 -18.97 -10.47
CA GLU A 234 -13.01 -19.91 -11.55
C GLU A 234 -13.81 -21.09 -11.00
N VAL A 235 -13.30 -21.78 -9.99
CA VAL A 235 -13.95 -22.94 -9.38
C VAL A 235 -15.28 -22.58 -8.73
N ALA A 236 -15.36 -21.45 -8.02
CA ALA A 236 -16.59 -20.99 -7.39
C ALA A 236 -17.71 -20.69 -8.38
N SER A 237 -17.38 -20.30 -9.62
CA SER A 237 -18.36 -20.04 -10.67
C SER A 237 -19.22 -21.27 -11.04
N THR A 238 -18.76 -22.47 -10.71
CA THR A 238 -19.47 -23.74 -10.92
C THR A 238 -20.55 -24.02 -9.87
N ASP A 239 -20.71 -23.15 -8.85
CA ASP A 239 -21.70 -23.24 -7.77
C ASP A 239 -21.60 -24.50 -6.91
N LEU A 240 -20.42 -25.07 -6.81
CA LEU A 240 -20.14 -26.23 -5.95
C LEU A 240 -20.29 -25.88 -4.47
N ALA A 241 -20.46 -26.91 -3.63
CA ALA A 241 -20.42 -26.75 -2.19
C ALA A 241 -18.97 -26.41 -1.71
N PRO A 242 -18.78 -25.58 -0.64
CA PRO A 242 -17.47 -25.09 -0.22
C PRO A 242 -16.38 -26.17 -0.08
N HIS A 243 -16.68 -27.31 0.53
CA HIS A 243 -15.74 -28.43 0.68
C HIS A 243 -15.30 -29.05 -0.67
N ARG A 244 -16.16 -28.97 -1.71
CA ARG A 244 -15.80 -29.40 -3.07
C ARG A 244 -15.00 -28.35 -3.80
N VAL A 245 -15.27 -27.06 -3.54
CA VAL A 245 -14.44 -25.94 -4.03
C VAL A 245 -13.02 -26.09 -3.47
N LEU A 246 -12.85 -26.30 -2.14
CA LEU A 246 -11.54 -26.51 -1.54
C LEU A 246 -10.81 -27.71 -2.15
N ARG A 247 -11.50 -28.84 -2.35
CA ARG A 247 -10.88 -30.03 -2.97
C ARG A 247 -10.37 -29.77 -4.38
N GLN A 248 -11.14 -29.06 -5.19
CA GLN A 248 -10.75 -28.74 -6.56
C GLN A 248 -9.61 -27.70 -6.56
N LEU A 249 -9.67 -26.70 -5.68
CA LEU A 249 -8.63 -25.69 -5.49
C LEU A 249 -7.30 -26.34 -5.03
N ASP A 250 -7.33 -27.25 -4.07
CA ASP A 250 -6.17 -28.01 -3.60
C ASP A 250 -5.56 -28.85 -4.73
N SER A 251 -6.37 -29.60 -5.46
CA SER A 251 -5.89 -30.44 -6.58
C SER A 251 -5.22 -29.63 -7.69
N LEU A 252 -5.79 -28.45 -8.05
CA LEU A 252 -5.21 -27.57 -9.07
C LEU A 252 -3.93 -26.88 -8.57
N SER A 253 -3.87 -26.54 -7.29
CA SER A 253 -2.71 -25.88 -6.69
C SER A 253 -1.56 -26.83 -6.44
N ALA A 254 -1.83 -28.08 -6.05
CA ALA A 254 -0.83 -29.12 -5.83
C ALA A 254 -0.13 -29.59 -7.13
N SER A 255 -0.64 -29.19 -8.30
CA SER A 255 0.04 -29.47 -9.59
C SER A 255 1.22 -28.55 -9.87
N ASP A 256 1.43 -27.51 -9.06
CA ASP A 256 2.52 -26.55 -9.16
C ASP A 256 3.43 -26.65 -7.92
N ASP A 257 4.50 -27.43 -8.06
CA ASP A 257 5.46 -27.70 -6.97
C ASP A 257 6.16 -26.45 -6.42
N THR A 258 6.06 -25.31 -7.12
CA THR A 258 6.66 -24.04 -6.69
C THR A 258 5.72 -23.21 -5.83
N ARG A 259 4.43 -23.54 -5.81
CA ARG A 259 3.41 -22.80 -5.08
C ARG A 259 3.43 -23.12 -3.58
N ARG A 260 3.44 -22.09 -2.76
CA ARG A 260 3.40 -22.24 -1.30
C ARG A 260 2.04 -22.76 -0.87
N PRO A 261 1.99 -23.61 0.17
CA PRO A 261 0.73 -23.95 0.82
C PRO A 261 0.00 -22.72 1.35
N ALA A 262 -1.33 -22.82 1.43
CA ALA A 262 -2.17 -21.75 1.95
C ALA A 262 -3.27 -22.29 2.84
N THR A 263 -3.63 -21.53 3.88
CA THR A 263 -4.86 -21.78 4.63
C THR A 263 -6.03 -21.10 3.94
N CYS A 264 -7.24 -21.69 4.05
CA CYS A 264 -8.43 -21.08 3.44
C CYS A 264 -9.70 -21.51 4.17
N LEU A 265 -10.55 -20.55 4.52
CA LEU A 265 -11.90 -20.77 5.02
C LEU A 265 -12.91 -20.26 4.00
N LEU A 266 -13.82 -21.13 3.58
CA LEU A 266 -14.93 -20.80 2.70
C LEU A 266 -16.27 -20.85 3.43
N VAL A 267 -17.10 -19.81 3.24
CA VAL A 267 -18.45 -19.75 3.79
C VAL A 267 -19.44 -19.39 2.69
N ARG A 268 -20.30 -20.32 2.30
CA ARG A 268 -21.40 -20.06 1.39
C ARG A 268 -22.65 -19.69 2.15
N ILE A 269 -23.10 -18.45 2.01
CA ILE A 269 -24.32 -17.93 2.62
C ILE A 269 -25.47 -17.99 1.62
N ASP A 270 -26.60 -18.57 2.08
CA ASP A 270 -27.88 -18.58 1.39
C ASP A 270 -28.89 -17.71 2.18
N PRO A 271 -29.03 -16.43 1.84
CA PRO A 271 -29.91 -15.52 2.57
C PRO A 271 -31.40 -15.90 2.49
N ALA A 272 -31.81 -16.61 1.41
CA ALA A 272 -33.20 -17.02 1.26
C ALA A 272 -33.59 -18.13 2.21
N ARG A 273 -32.61 -18.99 2.58
CA ARG A 273 -32.81 -20.12 3.50
C ARG A 273 -32.35 -19.82 4.94
N GLY A 274 -31.67 -18.69 5.16
CA GLY A 274 -31.03 -18.39 6.43
C GLY A 274 -29.97 -19.43 6.82
N MET A 275 -29.20 -19.93 5.87
CA MET A 275 -28.22 -20.99 6.07
C MET A 275 -26.83 -20.57 5.60
N ALA A 276 -25.83 -20.95 6.38
CA ALA A 276 -24.42 -20.84 6.02
C ALA A 276 -23.77 -22.24 5.99
N LEU A 277 -22.95 -22.49 4.98
CA LEU A 277 -22.19 -23.72 4.80
C LEU A 277 -20.72 -23.39 4.81
N TYR A 278 -20.00 -23.98 5.77
CA TYR A 278 -18.59 -23.72 6.08
C TYR A 278 -17.72 -24.87 5.60
N ALA A 279 -16.49 -24.57 5.17
CA ALA A 279 -15.44 -25.57 4.96
C ALA A 279 -14.07 -24.91 5.17
N SER A 280 -13.16 -25.58 5.88
CA SER A 280 -11.83 -25.07 6.22
C SER A 280 -10.72 -25.97 5.68
N ALA A 281 -9.68 -25.32 5.13
CA ALA A 281 -8.41 -25.90 4.72
C ALA A 281 -7.30 -25.30 5.61
N GLY A 282 -7.05 -25.90 6.78
CA GLY A 282 -6.02 -25.47 7.72
C GLY A 282 -6.24 -24.09 8.36
N HIS A 283 -7.41 -23.47 8.18
CA HIS A 283 -7.66 -22.09 8.59
C HIS A 283 -8.32 -22.02 9.98
N LEU A 284 -8.11 -20.88 10.66
CA LEU A 284 -8.68 -20.60 11.98
C LEU A 284 -10.21 -20.63 12.00
N PRO A 285 -10.83 -20.92 13.15
CA PRO A 285 -12.28 -20.94 13.29
C PRO A 285 -12.88 -19.54 13.12
N PRO A 286 -13.99 -19.36 12.38
CA PRO A 286 -14.68 -18.09 12.30
C PRO A 286 -15.37 -17.75 13.62
N ALA A 287 -15.54 -16.46 13.91
CA ALA A 287 -16.31 -16.02 15.07
C ALA A 287 -17.74 -15.61 14.64
N LEU A 288 -18.71 -15.91 15.49
CA LEU A 288 -20.11 -15.51 15.34
C LEU A 288 -20.53 -14.67 16.54
N PHE A 289 -20.97 -13.43 16.28
CA PHE A 289 -21.46 -12.52 17.30
C PHE A 289 -22.97 -12.43 17.20
N THR A 290 -23.64 -12.61 18.33
CA THR A 290 -25.10 -12.47 18.45
C THR A 290 -25.50 -11.01 18.67
N ARG A 291 -26.81 -10.71 18.63
CA ARG A 291 -27.34 -9.35 18.77
C ARG A 291 -27.02 -8.70 20.13
N ASP A 292 -26.90 -9.48 21.19
CA ASP A 292 -26.50 -9.01 22.52
C ASP A 292 -24.98 -8.75 22.62
N GLY A 293 -24.24 -8.98 21.54
CA GLY A 293 -22.81 -8.77 21.45
C GLY A 293 -21.98 -9.95 21.95
N THR A 294 -22.59 -11.08 22.29
CA THR A 294 -21.86 -12.29 22.72
C THR A 294 -21.21 -12.93 21.51
N GLY A 295 -19.91 -13.21 21.62
CA GLY A 295 -19.13 -13.89 20.58
C GLY A 295 -18.92 -15.37 20.91
N GLU A 296 -18.91 -16.22 19.90
CA GLU A 296 -18.50 -17.62 19.95
C GLU A 296 -17.60 -17.95 18.75
N LEU A 297 -16.65 -18.85 18.92
CA LEU A 297 -15.89 -19.46 17.83
C LEU A 297 -16.64 -20.68 17.33
N LEU A 298 -16.81 -20.80 16.00
CA LEU A 298 -17.50 -21.93 15.42
C LEU A 298 -16.51 -23.09 15.21
N ASP A 299 -16.84 -24.26 15.78
CA ASP A 299 -16.09 -25.48 15.54
C ASP A 299 -16.42 -26.01 14.13
N VAL A 300 -15.57 -25.67 13.17
CA VAL A 300 -15.65 -26.09 11.77
C VAL A 300 -14.64 -27.21 11.54
N PRO A 301 -15.02 -28.35 10.92
CA PRO A 301 -14.06 -29.40 10.59
C PRO A 301 -12.90 -28.83 9.74
N VAL A 302 -11.67 -29.04 10.19
CA VAL A 302 -10.47 -28.50 9.53
C VAL A 302 -9.79 -29.59 8.72
N GLY A 303 -9.70 -29.40 7.40
CA GLY A 303 -8.89 -30.22 6.51
C GLY A 303 -7.45 -29.68 6.38
N PRO A 304 -6.56 -30.38 5.65
CA PRO A 304 -5.20 -29.94 5.43
C PRO A 304 -5.14 -28.60 4.64
N PRO A 305 -4.04 -27.82 4.74
CA PRO A 305 -3.84 -26.63 3.93
C PRO A 305 -3.92 -26.94 2.42
N LEU A 306 -4.29 -25.94 1.63
CA LEU A 306 -4.30 -26.00 0.16
C LEU A 306 -2.88 -26.14 -0.39
N GLY A 307 -2.75 -26.81 -1.55
CA GLY A 307 -1.47 -27.05 -2.21
C GLY A 307 -0.76 -28.30 -1.72
N THR A 308 -1.32 -29.02 -0.75
CA THR A 308 -0.78 -30.29 -0.26
C THR A 308 -1.26 -31.50 -1.07
N GLY A 309 -2.36 -31.38 -1.81
CA GLY A 309 -3.00 -32.48 -2.53
C GLY A 309 -3.67 -33.55 -1.65
N ALA A 310 -3.72 -33.32 -0.33
CA ALA A 310 -4.22 -34.30 0.63
C ALA A 310 -5.76 -34.43 0.62
N GLY A 311 -6.47 -33.38 0.22
CA GLY A 311 -7.94 -33.38 0.18
C GLY A 311 -8.58 -33.55 1.56
N GLY A 312 -9.72 -34.24 1.65
CA GLY A 312 -10.34 -34.61 2.93
C GLY A 312 -11.20 -33.50 3.57
N TYR A 313 -11.63 -32.51 2.81
CA TYR A 313 -12.43 -31.38 3.32
C TYR A 313 -13.87 -31.80 3.60
N GLU A 314 -14.39 -31.38 4.75
CA GLU A 314 -15.76 -31.59 5.17
C GLU A 314 -16.53 -30.26 5.21
N ALA A 315 -17.85 -30.34 5.24
CA ALA A 315 -18.71 -29.18 5.31
C ALA A 315 -19.58 -29.19 6.56
N LEU A 316 -19.63 -28.05 7.26
CA LEU A 316 -20.53 -27.78 8.36
C LEU A 316 -21.65 -26.86 7.90
N ALA A 317 -22.92 -27.28 8.09
CA ALA A 317 -24.09 -26.44 7.83
C ALA A 317 -24.61 -25.85 9.15
N ARG A 318 -24.80 -24.54 9.22
CA ARG A 318 -25.39 -23.85 10.38
C ARG A 318 -26.42 -22.80 9.95
N PRO A 319 -27.51 -22.63 10.70
CA PRO A 319 -28.39 -21.48 10.53
C PRO A 319 -27.63 -20.16 10.76
N ILE A 320 -27.97 -19.13 9.99
CA ILE A 320 -27.50 -17.77 10.21
C ILE A 320 -28.69 -16.81 10.12
N THR A 321 -28.80 -15.90 11.07
CA THR A 321 -29.90 -14.93 11.16
C THR A 321 -29.41 -13.52 10.96
N ALA A 322 -30.34 -12.57 10.75
CA ALA A 322 -30.01 -11.15 10.59
C ALA A 322 -29.52 -10.49 11.91
N ASP A 323 -29.72 -11.15 13.04
CA ASP A 323 -29.24 -10.72 14.35
C ASP A 323 -27.81 -11.19 14.66
N GLN A 324 -27.19 -11.93 13.74
CA GLN A 324 -25.86 -12.47 13.90
C GLN A 324 -24.88 -11.80 12.92
N THR A 325 -23.68 -11.55 13.41
CA THR A 325 -22.55 -11.08 12.62
C THR A 325 -21.49 -12.17 12.55
N LEU A 326 -21.23 -12.65 11.35
CA LEU A 326 -20.15 -13.57 11.06
C LEU A 326 -18.86 -12.78 10.84
N LEU A 327 -17.76 -13.22 11.47
CA LEU A 327 -16.42 -12.65 11.30
C LEU A 327 -15.47 -13.74 10.81
N LEU A 328 -14.80 -13.46 9.71
CA LEU A 328 -13.69 -14.21 9.14
C LEU A 328 -12.42 -13.37 9.28
N TYR A 329 -11.29 -14.00 9.59
CA TYR A 329 -10.04 -13.26 9.83
C TYR A 329 -8.83 -14.18 9.62
N THR A 330 -7.67 -13.59 9.34
CA THR A 330 -6.39 -14.28 9.26
C THR A 330 -5.67 -14.27 10.60
N ASP A 331 -4.64 -15.09 10.74
CA ASP A 331 -3.92 -15.33 11.99
C ASP A 331 -3.24 -14.06 12.52
N GLY A 332 -2.76 -13.14 11.65
CA GLY A 332 -2.20 -11.87 12.07
C GLY A 332 -3.12 -11.04 13.00
N LEU A 333 -4.44 -11.29 13.01
CA LEU A 333 -5.36 -10.66 13.96
C LEU A 333 -5.16 -11.18 15.38
N VAL A 334 -4.86 -12.47 15.54
CA VAL A 334 -4.85 -13.19 16.84
C VAL A 334 -3.48 -13.74 17.22
N GLU A 335 -2.55 -13.92 16.28
CA GLU A 335 -1.22 -14.42 16.58
C GLU A 335 -0.32 -13.31 17.15
N ARG A 336 0.36 -13.64 18.25
CA ARG A 336 1.34 -12.78 18.93
C ARG A 336 2.49 -13.65 19.44
N ARG A 337 3.73 -13.24 19.18
CA ARG A 337 4.93 -13.98 19.64
C ARG A 337 5.00 -14.19 21.14
N SER A 338 4.35 -13.33 21.91
CA SER A 338 4.40 -13.33 23.38
C SER A 338 3.20 -13.99 24.03
N GLU A 339 2.21 -14.50 23.28
CA GLU A 339 0.96 -15.01 23.80
C GLU A 339 0.53 -16.27 23.06
N ASP A 340 -0.10 -17.19 23.79
CA ASP A 340 -0.74 -18.36 23.20
C ASP A 340 -1.94 -17.94 22.34
N ILE A 341 -2.06 -18.51 21.15
CA ILE A 341 -3.14 -18.24 20.21
C ILE A 341 -4.52 -18.49 20.81
N ASP A 342 -4.66 -19.50 21.67
CA ASP A 342 -5.92 -19.81 22.36
C ASP A 342 -6.37 -18.66 23.28
N THR A 343 -5.43 -17.96 23.90
CA THR A 343 -5.71 -16.76 24.72
C THR A 343 -6.24 -15.62 23.86
N SER A 344 -5.64 -15.38 22.69
CA SER A 344 -6.09 -14.34 21.76
C SER A 344 -7.44 -14.69 21.14
N LEU A 345 -7.68 -15.96 20.81
CA LEU A 345 -8.98 -16.47 20.34
C LEU A 345 -10.07 -16.31 21.42
N ALA A 346 -9.76 -16.60 22.68
CA ALA A 346 -10.67 -16.39 23.79
C ALA A 346 -10.98 -14.89 24.00
N ARG A 347 -9.97 -14.01 23.79
CA ARG A 347 -10.15 -12.55 23.83
C ARG A 347 -11.06 -12.08 22.70
N LEU A 348 -10.90 -12.61 21.48
CA LEU A 348 -11.80 -12.33 20.35
C LEU A 348 -13.24 -12.71 20.69
N ALA A 349 -13.48 -13.92 21.19
CA ALA A 349 -14.82 -14.38 21.58
C ALA A 349 -15.41 -13.58 22.76
N ALA A 350 -14.55 -13.03 23.64
CA ALA A 350 -14.96 -12.20 24.77
C ALA A 350 -15.32 -10.75 24.40
N LEU A 351 -15.03 -10.30 23.18
CA LEU A 351 -15.42 -8.96 22.73
C LEU A 351 -16.93 -8.78 22.83
N ARG A 352 -17.36 -7.58 23.22
CA ARG A 352 -18.77 -7.21 23.30
C ARG A 352 -19.08 -6.19 22.20
N LEU A 353 -19.67 -6.67 21.11
CA LEU A 353 -20.03 -5.86 19.94
C LEU A 353 -21.52 -5.48 20.03
N GLY A 354 -21.82 -4.19 20.15
CA GLY A 354 -23.19 -3.71 20.30
C GLY A 354 -24.07 -4.00 19.07
N SER A 355 -25.37 -4.26 19.32
CA SER A 355 -26.34 -4.67 18.27
C SER A 355 -26.70 -3.60 17.24
N ARG A 356 -26.38 -2.34 17.50
CA ARG A 356 -26.68 -1.19 16.60
C ARG A 356 -25.46 -0.69 15.83
N THR A 357 -24.34 -1.35 15.96
CA THR A 357 -23.09 -0.95 15.34
C THR A 357 -23.12 -1.33 13.85
N SER A 358 -22.72 -0.43 12.98
CA SER A 358 -22.50 -0.75 11.56
C SER A 358 -21.42 -1.83 11.43
N LEU A 359 -21.42 -2.60 10.34
CA LEU A 359 -20.37 -3.62 10.16
C LEU A 359 -18.96 -3.03 10.09
N SER A 360 -18.80 -1.81 9.58
CA SER A 360 -17.51 -1.10 9.59
C SER A 360 -17.05 -0.82 11.02
N GLU A 361 -17.95 -0.35 11.90
CA GLU A 361 -17.63 -0.12 13.31
C GLU A 361 -17.34 -1.43 14.06
N VAL A 362 -18.00 -2.55 13.68
CA VAL A 362 -17.69 -3.88 14.22
C VAL A 362 -16.25 -4.27 13.86
N VAL A 363 -15.86 -4.14 12.59
CA VAL A 363 -14.49 -4.43 12.14
C VAL A 363 -13.48 -3.54 12.85
N ASP A 364 -13.77 -2.24 13.00
CA ASP A 364 -12.89 -1.31 13.70
C ASP A 364 -12.75 -1.67 15.19
N ALA A 365 -13.86 -2.04 15.85
CA ALA A 365 -13.86 -2.47 17.24
C ALA A 365 -13.07 -3.77 17.46
N VAL A 366 -13.18 -4.73 16.55
CA VAL A 366 -12.39 -5.96 16.56
C VAL A 366 -10.90 -5.67 16.41
N CYS A 367 -10.53 -4.87 15.38
CA CYS A 367 -9.14 -4.50 15.14
C CYS A 367 -8.55 -3.75 16.34
N ALA A 368 -9.31 -2.83 16.97
CA ALA A 368 -8.86 -2.12 18.15
C ALA A 368 -8.77 -3.02 19.39
N GLY A 369 -9.75 -3.91 19.59
CA GLY A 369 -9.81 -4.82 20.75
C GLY A 369 -8.69 -5.87 20.77
N LEU A 370 -8.15 -6.19 19.60
CA LEU A 370 -7.05 -7.14 19.43
C LEU A 370 -5.72 -6.44 19.03
N ASP A 371 -5.67 -5.12 19.09
CA ASP A 371 -4.46 -4.35 18.78
C ASP A 371 -3.85 -4.69 17.41
N ALA A 372 -4.71 -4.82 16.39
CA ALA A 372 -4.30 -5.21 15.04
C ALA A 372 -3.32 -4.21 14.38
N GLN A 373 -3.20 -2.96 14.87
CA GLN A 373 -2.25 -1.97 14.36
C GLN A 373 -0.79 -2.32 14.68
N HIS A 374 -0.57 -3.14 15.73
CA HIS A 374 0.74 -3.64 16.13
C HIS A 374 0.88 -5.13 15.82
N ALA A 375 0.13 -5.63 14.86
CA ALA A 375 0.25 -6.99 14.39
C ALA A 375 1.66 -7.27 13.84
N GLU A 376 2.13 -8.49 13.99
CA GLU A 376 3.44 -8.95 13.51
C GLU A 376 3.35 -9.58 12.12
N ASP A 377 2.14 -9.85 11.64
CA ASP A 377 1.82 -10.32 10.29
C ASP A 377 0.64 -9.54 9.70
N ASP A 378 0.41 -9.70 8.40
CA ASP A 378 -0.70 -9.08 7.70
C ASP A 378 -2.04 -9.47 8.36
N VAL A 379 -3.00 -8.55 8.37
CA VAL A 379 -4.31 -8.78 8.96
C VAL A 379 -5.40 -8.58 7.92
N ALA A 380 -6.14 -9.62 7.62
CA ALA A 380 -7.36 -9.53 6.83
C ALA A 380 -8.59 -9.85 7.69
N VAL A 381 -9.58 -8.99 7.69
CA VAL A 381 -10.83 -9.15 8.43
C VAL A 381 -12.01 -8.93 7.50
N LEU A 382 -12.99 -9.84 7.54
CA LEU A 382 -14.23 -9.75 6.79
C LEU A 382 -15.42 -10.03 7.73
N ALA A 383 -16.30 -9.05 7.88
CA ALA A 383 -17.55 -9.18 8.63
C ALA A 383 -18.74 -9.26 7.65
N ALA A 384 -19.70 -10.14 7.96
CA ALA A 384 -20.91 -10.32 7.17
C ALA A 384 -22.16 -10.42 8.06
N ARG A 385 -23.27 -9.83 7.63
CA ARG A 385 -24.57 -9.85 8.30
C ARG A 385 -25.70 -9.96 7.27
N LEU A 386 -26.72 -10.76 7.54
CA LEU A 386 -27.92 -10.75 6.73
C LEU A 386 -28.71 -9.45 6.96
N ARG A 387 -29.17 -8.83 5.86
CA ARG A 387 -30.07 -7.69 5.96
C ARG A 387 -31.48 -8.20 6.24
N HIS A 388 -32.19 -7.54 7.16
CA HIS A 388 -33.61 -7.77 7.34
C HIS A 388 -34.34 -7.50 6.01
N ARG A 389 -35.10 -8.49 5.54
CA ARG A 389 -36.00 -8.29 4.41
C ARG A 389 -37.10 -7.34 4.89
N PRO A 390 -37.30 -6.17 4.24
CA PRO A 390 -38.46 -5.36 4.57
C PRO A 390 -39.70 -6.25 4.36
N SER A 391 -40.46 -6.48 5.44
CA SER A 391 -41.78 -7.13 5.32
C SER A 391 -42.60 -6.24 4.40
N HIS A 392 -42.91 -6.70 3.17
CA HIS A 392 -43.95 -6.09 2.37
C HIS A 392 -45.22 -6.12 3.26
N PRO A 393 -45.85 -4.97 3.50
CA PRO A 393 -47.19 -5.01 4.07
C PRO A 393 -48.02 -5.85 3.12
N ALA A 394 -48.66 -6.91 3.65
CA ALA A 394 -49.63 -7.69 2.89
C ALA A 394 -50.65 -6.67 2.38
N GLU A 395 -50.71 -6.45 1.05
CA GLU A 395 -51.78 -5.75 0.43
C GLU A 395 -53.08 -6.47 0.84
N GLY A 396 -53.84 -5.77 1.68
CA GLY A 396 -55.07 -6.27 2.21
C GLY A 396 -55.98 -6.71 1.09
N ALA A 397 -56.35 -7.98 1.15
CA ALA A 397 -57.45 -8.55 0.38
C ALA A 397 -58.75 -7.91 0.85
N ASP A 398 -59.02 -6.72 0.35
CA ASP A 398 -60.39 -6.18 0.37
C ASP A 398 -60.86 -6.02 -1.09
N ARG A 399 -61.17 -7.16 -1.71
CA ARG A 399 -62.01 -7.23 -2.92
C ARG A 399 -63.43 -7.53 -2.42
N THR A 400 -64.13 -6.50 -1.99
CA THR A 400 -65.59 -6.51 -2.00
C THR A 400 -66.08 -6.76 -3.43
N VAL A 401 -66.49 -7.99 -3.67
CA VAL A 401 -67.22 -8.36 -4.89
C VAL A 401 -68.57 -7.74 -4.85
N THR A 402 -68.76 -6.61 -5.50
CA THR A 402 -70.09 -6.04 -5.82
C THR A 402 -70.63 -6.83 -7.00
N ALA A 403 -71.66 -7.62 -6.74
CA ALA A 403 -72.45 -8.34 -7.76
C ALA A 403 -73.22 -7.35 -8.67
N PRO A 404 -73.25 -7.54 -9.97
CA PRO A 404 -74.05 -6.70 -10.85
C PRO A 404 -75.52 -7.13 -10.76
N HIS A 405 -76.39 -6.17 -10.44
CA HIS A 405 -77.81 -6.27 -10.48
C HIS A 405 -78.29 -6.55 -11.92
N GLY A 406 -79.13 -7.58 -12.04
CA GLY A 406 -79.74 -8.00 -13.26
C GLY A 406 -80.70 -6.93 -13.88
N SER A 407 -80.64 -6.77 -15.17
CA SER A 407 -81.66 -6.10 -16.00
C SER A 407 -82.54 -7.14 -16.66
N ARG A 408 -83.84 -7.03 -16.41
CA ARG A 408 -84.93 -7.79 -17.00
C ARG A 408 -85.07 -7.49 -18.49
N PRO A 409 -85.55 -8.39 -19.28
CA PRO A 409 -85.98 -8.17 -20.69
C PRO A 409 -87.37 -7.61 -20.73
N ARG A 410 -87.65 -6.80 -21.70
CA ARG A 410 -89.02 -6.46 -22.21
C ARG A 410 -88.99 -6.43 -23.74
N PRO A 411 -90.14 -6.50 -24.32
CA PRO A 411 -90.80 -7.63 -24.92
C PRO A 411 -90.53 -7.75 -26.41
#